data_729dacb3a525ae4d899dc25f698fbb2b
#
_entry.id   729dacb3a525ae4d899dc25f698fbb2b
#
_cell.length_a   1.000
_cell.length_b   1.000
_cell.length_c   1.000
_cell.angle_alpha   90.00
_cell.angle_beta   90.00
_cell.angle_gamma   90.00
#
_symmetry.space_group_name_H-M   'P 1'
#
loop_
_entity.id
_entity.type
_entity.pdbx_description
1 polymer ?
#
loop_
_entity_poly.entity_id
_entity_poly.type
_entity_poly.pdbx_seq_one_letter_code
_entity_poly.pdbx_strand_id
1 'polypeptide(L)'
;MNEEILQMMNIYNTFNFDWMGDEIKTPSDLTRHHIKKKQHDGENNINNYALLTTNSHHLIHYLEVNYNKEYNLINKLLLELNESKKEPTEEYFLEMKKILKIVKKDIKNKKRKRK
;
A
#
# COMPACT_ATOMS: atom_id res chain seq x y z
N MET A 1 -9.18 -14.28 11.67
CA MET A 1 -8.92 -13.25 10.64
C MET A 1 -10.02 -12.21 10.67
N ASN A 2 -9.69 -10.95 10.43
CA ASN A 2 -10.67 -9.86 10.41
C ASN A 2 -11.63 -10.03 9.22
N GLU A 3 -12.93 -9.88 9.46
CA GLU A 3 -13.95 -10.06 8.42
C GLU A 3 -13.84 -9.04 7.29
N GLU A 4 -13.49 -7.80 7.61
CA GLU A 4 -13.32 -6.76 6.60
C GLU A 4 -12.16 -7.06 5.67
N ILE A 5 -11.06 -7.59 6.23
CA ILE A 5 -9.90 -8.00 5.43
C ILE A 5 -10.31 -9.13 4.48
N LEU A 6 -11.02 -10.13 4.98
CA LEU A 6 -11.47 -11.25 4.16
C LEU A 6 -12.41 -10.78 3.05
N GLN A 7 -13.34 -9.90 3.38
CA GLN A 7 -14.26 -9.30 2.40
C GLN A 7 -13.50 -8.58 1.30
N MET A 8 -12.51 -7.77 1.66
CA MET A 8 -11.69 -7.03 0.70
C MET A 8 -10.81 -7.96 -0.15
N MET A 9 -10.26 -9.01 0.45
CA MET A 9 -9.50 -10.02 -0.30
C MET A 9 -10.34 -10.59 -1.43
N ASN A 10 -11.61 -10.86 -1.16
CA ASN A 10 -12.53 -11.41 -2.17
C ASN A 10 -12.93 -10.38 -3.23
N ILE A 11 -13.22 -9.15 -2.82
CA ILE A 11 -13.58 -8.08 -3.77
C ILE A 11 -12.45 -7.78 -4.75
N TYR A 12 -11.23 -7.69 -4.24
CA TYR A 12 -10.06 -7.26 -5.03
C TYR A 12 -9.17 -8.42 -5.45
N ASN A 13 -9.57 -9.66 -5.17
CA ASN A 13 -8.79 -10.85 -5.46
C ASN A 13 -7.33 -10.73 -4.94
N THR A 14 -7.19 -10.26 -3.69
CA THR A 14 -5.89 -10.01 -3.06
C THR A 14 -5.45 -11.23 -2.26
N PHE A 15 -4.76 -12.17 -2.92
CA PHE A 15 -4.33 -13.42 -2.28
C PHE A 15 -2.82 -13.64 -2.35
N ASN A 16 -2.16 -13.21 -3.42
CA ASN A 16 -0.75 -13.47 -3.65
C ASN A 16 0.14 -12.28 -3.35
N PHE A 17 -0.32 -11.09 -3.70
CA PHE A 17 0.42 -9.84 -3.50
C PHE A 17 -0.49 -8.80 -2.88
N ASP A 18 0.06 -8.01 -1.95
CA ASP A 18 -0.71 -6.91 -1.37
C ASP A 18 -0.81 -5.74 -2.36
N TRP A 19 -1.44 -4.65 -1.96
CA TRP A 19 -1.67 -3.53 -2.85
C TRP A 19 -0.42 -2.71 -3.18
N MET A 20 0.70 -2.99 -2.53
CA MET A 20 2.00 -2.40 -2.86
C MET A 20 2.92 -3.40 -3.57
N GLY A 21 2.44 -4.59 -3.86
CA GLY A 21 3.18 -5.61 -4.60
C GLY A 21 4.04 -6.52 -3.72
N ASP A 22 3.89 -6.46 -2.39
CA ASP A 22 4.62 -7.35 -1.51
C ASP A 22 3.93 -8.72 -1.42
N GLU A 23 4.72 -9.78 -1.40
CA GLU A 23 4.20 -11.14 -1.34
C GLU A 23 3.46 -11.40 -0.03
N ILE A 24 2.25 -11.95 -0.14
CA ILE A 24 1.45 -12.37 1.01
C ILE A 24 1.83 -13.80 1.36
N LYS A 25 2.62 -14.00 2.40
CA LYS A 25 3.05 -15.33 2.83
C LYS A 25 1.97 -16.05 3.60
N THR A 26 1.27 -15.33 4.48
CA THR A 26 0.11 -15.82 5.19
C THR A 26 -0.98 -14.74 5.20
N PRO A 27 -2.26 -15.11 5.03
CA PRO A 27 -3.34 -14.11 5.05
C PRO A 27 -3.42 -13.31 6.35
N SER A 28 -3.01 -13.90 7.47
CA SER A 28 -3.01 -13.22 8.77
C SER A 28 -2.01 -12.06 8.86
N ASP A 29 -1.07 -11.96 7.90
CA ASP A 29 -0.11 -10.87 7.83
C ASP A 29 -0.70 -9.61 7.20
N LEU A 30 -1.89 -9.69 6.61
CA LEU A 30 -2.55 -8.53 6.02
C LEU A 30 -3.10 -7.58 7.07
N THR A 31 -2.88 -6.30 6.86
CA THR A 31 -3.35 -5.22 7.72
C THR A 31 -4.21 -4.25 6.92
N ARG A 32 -4.93 -3.37 7.64
CA ARG A 32 -5.76 -2.33 7.01
C ARG A 32 -5.05 -0.99 7.15
N HIS A 33 -4.67 -0.41 6.04
CA HIS A 33 -4.10 0.94 6.03
C HIS A 33 -5.20 1.94 5.70
N HIS A 34 -5.37 2.97 6.56
CA HIS A 34 -6.30 4.06 6.28
C HIS A 34 -5.70 4.95 5.17
N ILE A 35 -6.34 4.97 4.01
CA ILE A 35 -5.86 5.78 2.87
C ILE A 35 -5.98 7.26 3.20
N LYS A 36 -7.15 7.66 3.73
CA LYS A 36 -7.35 9.00 4.30
C LYS A 36 -7.34 8.88 5.81
N LYS A 37 -6.53 9.67 6.48
CA LYS A 37 -6.45 9.64 7.94
C LYS A 37 -7.74 10.13 8.56
N LYS A 38 -8.10 9.59 9.74
CA LYS A 38 -9.31 10.00 10.48
C LYS A 38 -9.35 11.51 10.73
N GLN A 39 -8.21 12.12 11.01
CA GLN A 39 -8.09 13.57 11.25
C GLN A 39 -8.37 14.41 9.99
N HIS A 40 -8.48 13.77 8.81
CA HIS A 40 -8.80 14.42 7.53
C HIS A 40 -10.08 13.83 6.94
N ASP A 41 -11.07 13.57 7.79
CA ASP A 41 -12.36 13.02 7.42
C ASP A 41 -12.28 11.62 6.82
N GLY A 42 -11.24 10.86 7.17
CA GLY A 42 -11.09 9.47 6.74
C GLY A 42 -12.11 8.56 7.42
N GLU A 43 -12.83 7.76 6.63
CA GLU A 43 -13.79 6.79 7.14
C GLU A 43 -13.08 5.60 7.76
N ASN A 44 -13.75 4.94 8.71
CA ASN A 44 -13.25 3.75 9.37
C ASN A 44 -13.99 2.51 8.86
N ASN A 45 -13.93 2.30 7.55
CA ASN A 45 -14.58 1.17 6.88
C ASN A 45 -13.86 0.81 5.59
N ILE A 46 -14.31 -0.24 4.91
CA ILE A 46 -13.65 -0.77 3.72
C ILE A 46 -13.50 0.23 2.58
N ASN A 47 -14.27 1.31 2.56
CA ASN A 47 -14.15 2.33 1.51
C ASN A 47 -12.92 3.21 1.70
N ASN A 48 -12.21 3.07 2.81
CA ASN A 48 -11.00 3.84 3.11
C ASN A 48 -9.79 2.98 3.45
N TYR A 49 -9.86 1.67 3.22
CA TYR A 49 -8.75 0.78 3.54
C TYR A 49 -7.99 0.33 2.31
N ALA A 50 -6.68 0.14 2.48
CA ALA A 50 -5.84 -0.60 1.56
C ALA A 50 -5.33 -1.84 2.29
N LEU A 51 -5.24 -2.97 1.58
CA LEU A 51 -4.71 -4.21 2.16
C LEU A 51 -3.20 -4.25 1.98
N LEU A 52 -2.49 -4.16 3.08
CA LEU A 52 -1.03 -4.15 3.10
C LEU A 52 -0.50 -5.21 4.07
N THR A 53 0.57 -5.90 3.66
CA THR A 53 1.32 -6.75 4.59
C THR A 53 1.94 -5.86 5.66
N THR A 54 2.40 -6.46 6.74
CA THR A 54 3.12 -5.73 7.79
C THR A 54 4.32 -4.97 7.22
N ASN A 55 5.05 -5.60 6.29
CA ASN A 55 6.19 -4.96 5.63
C ASN A 55 5.79 -3.70 4.87
N SER A 56 4.76 -3.79 4.04
CA SER A 56 4.26 -2.65 3.27
C SER A 56 3.69 -1.56 4.17
N HIS A 57 3.02 -1.96 5.25
CA HIS A 57 2.45 -1.01 6.20
C HIS A 57 3.54 -0.18 6.90
N HIS A 58 4.63 -0.84 7.32
CA HIS A 58 5.79 -0.14 7.88
C HIS A 58 6.43 0.77 6.86
N LEU A 59 6.56 0.29 5.62
CA LEU A 59 7.16 1.08 4.54
C LEU A 59 6.34 2.34 4.25
N ILE A 60 5.02 2.25 4.16
CA ILE A 60 4.21 3.41 3.83
C ILE A 60 4.26 4.47 4.93
N HIS A 61 4.35 4.07 6.20
CA HIS A 61 4.54 5.02 7.30
C HIS A 61 5.91 5.69 7.23
N TYR A 62 6.94 4.95 6.87
CA TYR A 62 8.27 5.51 6.65
C TYR A 62 8.26 6.52 5.50
N LEU A 63 7.56 6.22 4.41
CA LEU A 63 7.43 7.12 3.26
C LEU A 63 6.68 8.40 3.62
N GLU A 64 5.67 8.29 4.45
CA GLU A 64 4.89 9.45 4.89
C GLU A 64 5.79 10.51 5.54
N VAL A 65 6.76 10.07 6.33
CA VAL A 65 7.68 10.98 7.05
C VAL A 65 8.85 11.44 6.18
N ASN A 66 9.39 10.55 5.37
CA ASN A 66 10.68 10.79 4.70
C ASN A 66 10.58 11.03 3.19
N TYR A 67 9.49 10.61 2.56
CA TYR A 67 9.30 10.69 1.10
C TYR A 67 7.86 11.09 0.79
N ASN A 68 7.47 12.25 1.28
CA ASN A 68 6.08 12.72 1.23
C ASN A 68 5.50 12.78 -0.19
N LYS A 69 6.30 13.18 -1.17
CA LYS A 69 5.88 13.22 -2.58
C LYS A 69 5.48 11.82 -3.07
N GLU A 70 6.36 10.83 -2.85
CA GLU A 70 6.11 9.45 -3.26
C GLU A 70 4.97 8.84 -2.46
N TYR A 71 4.90 9.16 -1.17
CA TYR A 71 3.78 8.73 -0.32
C TYR A 71 2.44 9.18 -0.91
N ASN A 72 2.33 10.43 -1.32
CA ASN A 72 1.09 10.96 -1.90
C ASN A 72 0.74 10.28 -3.22
N LEU A 73 1.73 9.98 -4.07
CA LEU A 73 1.51 9.24 -5.30
C LEU A 73 1.00 7.84 -5.04
N ILE A 74 1.60 7.15 -4.07
CA ILE A 74 1.19 5.79 -3.67
C ILE A 74 -0.24 5.82 -3.12
N ASN A 75 -0.55 6.74 -2.22
CA ASN A 75 -1.90 6.84 -1.65
C ASN A 75 -2.94 7.13 -2.72
N LYS A 76 -2.60 7.90 -3.75
CA LYS A 76 -3.51 8.15 -4.86
C LYS A 76 -3.83 6.85 -5.60
N LEU A 77 -2.83 6.01 -5.85
CA LEU A 77 -3.03 4.70 -6.47
C LEU A 77 -3.89 3.80 -5.58
N LEU A 78 -3.62 3.79 -4.27
CA LEU A 78 -4.40 2.99 -3.33
C LEU A 78 -5.87 3.42 -3.32
N LEU A 79 -6.12 4.72 -3.36
CA LEU A 79 -7.49 5.25 -3.37
C LEU A 79 -8.21 4.88 -4.66
N GLU A 80 -7.55 5.04 -5.80
CA GLU A 80 -8.12 4.67 -7.10
C GLU A 80 -8.48 3.20 -7.15
N LEU A 81 -7.60 2.33 -6.64
CA LEU A 81 -7.88 0.90 -6.57
C LEU A 81 -9.07 0.62 -5.66
N ASN A 82 -9.11 1.24 -4.48
CA ASN A 82 -10.23 1.06 -3.56
C ASN A 82 -11.55 1.43 -4.22
N GLU A 83 -11.60 2.56 -4.90
CA GLU A 83 -12.81 3.05 -5.56
C GLU A 83 -13.23 2.18 -6.75
N SER A 84 -12.30 1.50 -7.38
CA SER A 84 -12.59 0.65 -8.55
C SER A 84 -13.42 -0.58 -8.20
N LYS A 85 -13.32 -1.09 -6.96
CA LYS A 85 -13.95 -2.33 -6.50
C LYS A 85 -13.63 -3.52 -7.41
N LYS A 86 -12.44 -3.52 -8.01
CA LYS A 86 -11.97 -4.57 -8.91
C LYS A 86 -10.55 -4.98 -8.55
N GLU A 87 -10.15 -6.16 -9.05
CA GLU A 87 -8.80 -6.66 -8.92
C GLU A 87 -7.78 -5.65 -9.46
N PRO A 88 -6.63 -5.47 -8.78
CA PRO A 88 -5.56 -4.62 -9.32
C PRO A 88 -5.07 -5.15 -10.67
N THR A 89 -4.86 -4.23 -11.61
CA THR A 89 -4.36 -4.58 -12.93
C THR A 89 -2.84 -4.67 -12.95
N GLU A 90 -2.31 -5.25 -14.03
CA GLU A 90 -0.88 -5.27 -14.26
C GLU A 90 -0.30 -3.86 -14.32
N GLU A 91 -1.02 -2.94 -14.95
CA GLU A 91 -0.63 -1.52 -15.04
C GLU A 91 -0.54 -0.89 -13.66
N TYR A 92 -1.48 -1.21 -12.76
CA TYR A 92 -1.45 -0.71 -11.39
C TYR A 92 -0.16 -1.12 -10.69
N PHE A 93 0.21 -2.39 -10.77
CA PHE A 93 1.44 -2.90 -10.15
C PHE A 93 2.70 -2.31 -10.78
N LEU A 94 2.69 -2.07 -12.09
CA LEU A 94 3.83 -1.42 -12.76
C LEU A 94 4.02 0.02 -12.27
N GLU A 95 2.94 0.78 -12.13
CA GLU A 95 3.00 2.15 -11.61
C GLU A 95 3.50 2.15 -10.16
N MET A 96 2.96 1.26 -9.33
CA MET A 96 3.40 1.13 -7.94
C MET A 96 4.89 0.81 -7.88
N LYS A 97 5.35 -0.14 -8.69
CA LYS A 97 6.75 -0.55 -8.75
C LYS A 97 7.67 0.60 -9.16
N LYS A 98 7.26 1.43 -10.11
CA LYS A 98 8.04 2.60 -10.54
C LYS A 98 8.28 3.57 -9.40
N ILE A 99 7.23 3.87 -8.63
CA ILE A 99 7.33 4.80 -7.50
C ILE A 99 8.24 4.23 -6.41
N LEU A 100 8.04 2.97 -6.05
CA LEU A 100 8.84 2.30 -5.03
C LEU A 100 10.30 2.17 -5.43
N LYS A 101 10.56 1.98 -6.72
CA LYS A 101 11.93 1.88 -7.24
C LYS A 101 12.70 3.18 -7.06
N ILE A 102 12.04 4.32 -7.24
CA ILE A 102 12.65 5.64 -7.01
C ILE A 102 13.11 5.77 -5.55
N VAL A 103 12.23 5.41 -4.62
CA VAL A 103 12.52 5.47 -3.18
C VAL A 103 13.66 4.53 -2.82
N LYS A 104 13.59 3.28 -3.25
CA LYS A 104 14.60 2.27 -2.92
C LYS A 104 15.98 2.66 -3.46
N LYS A 105 16.03 3.24 -4.65
CA LYS A 105 17.27 3.72 -5.25
C LYS A 105 17.86 4.85 -4.43
N ASP A 106 17.04 5.80 -3.98
CA ASP A 106 17.49 6.92 -3.17
C ASP A 106 18.02 6.47 -1.81
N ILE A 107 17.33 5.55 -1.15
CA ILE A 107 17.75 4.96 0.12
C ILE A 107 19.12 4.29 -0.06
N LYS A 108 19.29 3.52 -1.12
CA LYS A 108 20.56 2.82 -1.41
C LYS A 108 21.70 3.82 -1.65
N ASN A 109 21.44 4.91 -2.39
CA ASN A 109 22.44 5.94 -2.65
C ASN A 109 22.85 6.66 -1.37
N LYS A 110 21.92 6.94 -0.47
CA LYS A 110 22.21 7.57 0.81
C LYS A 110 23.08 6.67 1.69
N LYS A 111 22.83 5.37 1.70
CA LYS A 111 23.67 4.42 2.44
C LYS A 111 25.10 4.38 1.91
N ARG A 112 25.29 4.48 0.58
CA ARG A 112 26.62 4.51 -0.02
C ARG A 112 27.40 5.75 0.37
N LYS A 113 26.75 6.90 0.52
CA LYS A 113 27.39 8.16 0.89
C LYS A 113 27.81 8.23 2.34
N ARG A 114 27.34 7.32 3.19
CA ARG A 114 27.64 7.28 4.62
C ARG A 114 28.86 6.45 4.99
N LYS A 115 29.58 5.93 4.02
CA LYS A 115 30.81 5.19 4.28
C LYS A 115 31.93 6.10 4.76
#